data_b264f02fbd88c4c65b5235f60cbe7a6a
#
_entry.id   b264f02fbd88c4c65b5235f60cbe7a6a
#
_cell.length_a   1.000
_cell.length_b   1.000
_cell.length_c   1.000
_cell.angle_alpha   90.00
_cell.angle_beta   90.00
_cell.angle_gamma   90.00
#
_symmetry.space_group_name_H-M   'P 1'
#
loop_
_entity.id
_entity.type
_entity.pdbx_description
1 polymer ?
#
loop_
_entity_poly.entity_id
_entity_poly.type
_entity_poly.pdbx_seq_one_letter_code
_entity_poly.pdbx_strand_id
1 'polypeptide(L)'
;TTIISLLSRFYDPTNGEILVDGKNIKYVDLYSYRSQMGIMLQDTFLFSSTIMENIRYGRLDATDEEVINAAKAVNAHEFIMKLENGYDTEVNERGSRLSLGQRQLVSFARALLANPRILILDEATSNIDTQTEMLVQKGIEKLIKGRTSFVIAHRLSTIRDCDNILVI
;
A
#
# COMPACT_ATOMS: atom_id res chain seq x y z
N THR A 1 -9.87 11.70 -4.20
CA THR A 1 -9.22 12.27 -2.98
C THR A 1 -10.22 12.55 -1.87
N THR A 2 -11.38 13.21 -2.12
CA THR A 2 -12.38 13.55 -1.08
C THR A 2 -12.95 12.31 -0.37
N ILE A 3 -13.32 11.27 -1.10
CA ILE A 3 -13.84 10.02 -0.53
C ILE A 3 -12.81 9.36 0.39
N ILE A 4 -11.55 9.31 -0.03
CA ILE A 4 -10.45 8.77 0.80
C ILE A 4 -10.32 9.56 2.10
N SER A 5 -10.36 10.88 2.03
CA SER A 5 -10.27 11.75 3.20
C SER A 5 -11.43 11.55 4.18
N LEU A 6 -12.62 11.32 3.67
CA LEU A 6 -13.81 11.00 4.47
C LEU A 6 -13.72 9.59 5.06
N LEU A 7 -13.34 8.58 4.28
CA LEU A 7 -13.12 7.21 4.77
C LEU A 7 -12.03 7.16 5.84
N SER A 8 -10.94 7.89 5.66
CA SER A 8 -9.86 7.97 6.65
C SER A 8 -10.22 8.86 7.85
N ARG A 9 -11.42 9.47 7.82
CA ARG A 9 -11.91 10.42 8.83
C ARG A 9 -10.93 11.55 9.11
N PHE A 10 -10.31 12.11 8.02
CA PHE A 10 -9.63 13.41 8.11
C PHE A 10 -10.64 14.54 8.22
N TYR A 11 -11.85 14.32 7.70
CA TYR A 11 -13.02 15.21 7.81
C TYR A 11 -14.26 14.37 8.10
N ASP A 12 -15.18 14.90 8.91
CA ASP A 12 -16.52 14.32 9.06
C ASP A 12 -17.44 14.82 7.93
N PRO A 13 -18.38 14.00 7.44
CA PRO A 13 -19.35 14.44 6.44
C PRO A 13 -20.27 15.54 7.00
N THR A 14 -20.61 16.54 6.19
CA THR A 14 -21.54 17.63 6.56
C THR A 14 -22.97 17.07 6.75
N ASN A 15 -23.36 16.12 5.91
CA ASN A 15 -24.65 15.42 5.98
C ASN A 15 -24.41 13.94 5.69
N GLY A 16 -25.30 13.10 6.21
CA GLY A 16 -25.16 11.64 6.09
C GLY A 16 -24.19 11.05 7.10
N GLU A 17 -23.86 9.79 6.93
CA GLU A 17 -22.98 9.05 7.81
C GLU A 17 -22.15 8.03 7.02
N ILE A 18 -21.01 7.64 7.59
CA ILE A 18 -20.17 6.57 7.06
C ILE A 18 -20.16 5.43 8.07
N LEU A 19 -20.57 4.26 7.62
CA LEU A 19 -20.65 3.06 8.44
C LEU A 19 -19.58 2.05 8.02
N VAL A 20 -18.88 1.49 9.01
CA VAL A 20 -17.99 0.35 8.85
C VAL A 20 -18.47 -0.76 9.76
N ASP A 21 -18.83 -1.91 9.19
CA ASP A 21 -19.47 -3.03 9.90
C ASP A 21 -20.67 -2.57 10.74
N GLY A 22 -21.51 -1.68 10.18
CA GLY A 22 -22.72 -1.14 10.84
C GLY A 22 -22.45 -0.11 11.93
N LYS A 23 -21.19 0.27 12.19
CA LYS A 23 -20.82 1.27 13.19
C LYS A 23 -20.45 2.58 12.50
N ASN A 24 -21.04 3.69 12.95
CA ASN A 24 -20.71 5.01 12.44
C ASN A 24 -19.28 5.39 12.88
N ILE A 25 -18.40 5.64 11.88
CA ILE A 25 -17.00 5.94 12.13
C ILE A 25 -16.77 7.21 12.95
N LYS A 26 -17.76 8.10 13.03
CA LYS A 26 -17.71 9.31 13.86
C LYS A 26 -17.56 9.00 15.35
N TYR A 27 -18.09 7.87 15.82
CA TYR A 27 -18.14 7.49 17.22
C TYR A 27 -17.17 6.38 17.61
N VAL A 28 -16.33 5.91 16.68
CA VAL A 28 -15.29 4.92 16.98
C VAL A 28 -14.00 5.60 17.41
N ASP A 29 -13.19 4.90 18.18
CA ASP A 29 -11.83 5.34 18.51
C ASP A 29 -10.99 5.47 17.24
N LEU A 30 -10.40 6.64 17.03
CA LEU A 30 -9.73 7.00 15.79
C LEU A 30 -8.44 6.20 15.57
N TYR A 31 -7.71 5.91 16.65
CA TYR A 31 -6.50 5.11 16.58
C TYR A 31 -6.83 3.67 16.19
N SER A 32 -7.78 3.05 16.88
CA SER A 32 -8.25 1.70 16.58
C SER A 32 -8.79 1.58 15.16
N TYR A 33 -9.50 2.58 14.67
CA TYR A 33 -10.03 2.60 13.31
C TYR A 33 -8.91 2.70 12.27
N ARG A 34 -8.01 3.69 12.42
CA ARG A 34 -6.93 3.93 11.45
C ARG A 34 -5.87 2.84 11.46
N SER A 35 -5.66 2.15 12.58
CA SER A 35 -4.75 1.00 12.64
C SER A 35 -5.20 -0.19 11.76
N GLN A 36 -6.49 -0.22 11.37
CA GLN A 36 -7.04 -1.22 10.45
C GLN A 36 -6.93 -0.79 8.98
N MET A 37 -6.39 0.39 8.68
CA MET A 37 -6.31 0.95 7.34
C MET A 37 -4.89 0.96 6.81
N GLY A 38 -4.73 0.52 5.57
CA GLY A 38 -3.52 0.74 4.78
C GLY A 38 -3.82 1.74 3.67
N ILE A 39 -3.05 2.83 3.60
CA ILE A 39 -3.22 3.84 2.57
C ILE A 39 -1.94 3.88 1.74
N MET A 40 -2.10 3.68 0.45
CA MET A 40 -1.02 3.78 -0.53
C MET A 40 -1.34 4.90 -1.50
N LEU A 41 -0.55 5.95 -1.41
CA LEU A 41 -0.67 7.12 -2.26
C LEU A 41 0.11 6.92 -3.56
N GLN A 42 -0.27 7.68 -4.59
CA GLN A 42 0.41 7.74 -5.88
C GLN A 42 1.92 7.99 -5.74
N ASP A 43 2.30 8.97 -4.91
CA ASP A 43 3.68 9.23 -4.58
C ASP A 43 4.13 8.35 -3.42
N THR A 44 4.81 7.27 -3.75
CA THR A 44 5.34 6.33 -2.77
C THR A 44 6.47 6.97 -1.97
N PHE A 45 6.24 7.18 -0.68
CA PHE A 45 7.24 7.70 0.23
C PHE A 45 8.05 6.58 0.90
N LEU A 46 9.37 6.67 0.81
CA LEU A 46 10.30 5.84 1.56
C LEU A 46 11.14 6.73 2.48
N PHE A 47 11.37 6.24 3.70
CA PHE A 47 12.21 6.90 4.69
C PHE A 47 13.70 6.74 4.33
N SER A 48 14.52 7.71 4.70
CA SER A 48 16.00 7.61 4.62
C SER A 48 16.51 6.59 5.63
N SER A 49 16.42 5.31 5.26
CA SER A 49 16.80 4.15 6.05
C SER A 49 17.04 2.97 5.12
N THR A 50 17.29 1.78 5.62
CA THR A 50 17.43 0.56 4.81
C THR A 50 16.10 0.11 4.21
N ILE A 51 16.14 -0.73 3.19
CA ILE A 51 14.95 -1.39 2.63
C ILE A 51 14.27 -2.24 3.71
N MET A 52 15.04 -2.95 4.52
CA MET A 52 14.54 -3.74 5.65
C MET A 52 13.66 -2.90 6.57
N GLU A 53 14.19 -1.78 7.06
CA GLU A 53 13.47 -0.89 7.98
C GLU A 53 12.28 -0.21 7.31
N ASN A 54 12.38 0.13 6.04
CA ASN A 54 11.25 0.67 5.28
C ASN A 54 10.07 -0.30 5.21
N ILE A 55 10.31 -1.60 5.06
CA ILE A 55 9.26 -2.61 5.07
C ILE A 55 8.77 -2.84 6.51
N ARG A 56 9.69 -2.96 7.48
CA ARG A 56 9.39 -3.16 8.91
C ARG A 56 8.54 -2.05 9.50
N TYR A 57 8.57 -0.84 8.94
CA TYR A 57 7.70 0.25 9.36
C TYR A 57 6.20 -0.10 9.31
N GLY A 58 5.79 -1.10 8.52
CA GLY A 58 4.43 -1.62 8.52
C GLY A 58 4.04 -2.31 9.83
N ARG A 59 5.02 -2.93 10.51
CA ARG A 59 4.89 -3.56 11.84
C ARG A 59 6.25 -3.60 12.50
N LEU A 60 6.48 -2.73 13.47
CA LEU A 60 7.80 -2.47 14.05
C LEU A 60 8.40 -3.66 14.81
N ASP A 61 7.58 -4.56 15.32
CA ASP A 61 7.99 -5.79 16.03
C ASP A 61 8.16 -7.00 15.11
N ALA A 62 8.06 -6.82 13.78
CA ALA A 62 8.24 -7.90 12.82
C ALA A 62 9.69 -8.39 12.78
N THR A 63 9.85 -9.70 12.71
CA THR A 63 11.16 -10.33 12.51
C THR A 63 11.66 -10.12 11.08
N ASP A 64 12.97 -10.27 10.86
CA ASP A 64 13.57 -10.19 9.51
C ASP A 64 12.94 -11.20 8.56
N GLU A 65 12.62 -12.39 9.05
CA GLU A 65 11.96 -13.42 8.25
C GLU A 65 10.57 -12.98 7.78
N GLU A 66 9.77 -12.36 8.65
CA GLU A 66 8.45 -11.83 8.29
C GLU A 66 8.56 -10.71 7.27
N VAL A 67 9.54 -9.82 7.40
CA VAL A 67 9.83 -8.76 6.42
C VAL A 67 10.19 -9.35 5.06
N ILE A 68 11.10 -10.35 5.04
CA ILE A 68 11.51 -11.04 3.82
C ILE A 68 10.33 -11.78 3.18
N ASN A 69 9.48 -12.42 3.98
CA ASN A 69 8.30 -13.12 3.47
C ASN A 69 7.27 -12.14 2.88
N ALA A 70 7.08 -10.98 3.49
CA ALA A 70 6.24 -9.92 2.91
C ALA A 70 6.80 -9.42 1.56
N ALA A 71 8.11 -9.23 1.47
CA ALA A 71 8.77 -8.82 0.22
C ALA A 71 8.66 -9.90 -0.88
N LYS A 72 8.80 -11.18 -0.54
CA LYS A 72 8.60 -12.31 -1.46
C LYS A 72 7.17 -12.35 -2.00
N ALA A 73 6.20 -12.14 -1.12
CA ALA A 73 4.78 -12.22 -1.49
C ALA A 73 4.38 -11.16 -2.55
N VAL A 74 5.01 -10.00 -2.55
CA VAL A 74 4.77 -8.92 -3.53
C VAL A 74 5.82 -8.84 -4.64
N ASN A 75 6.65 -9.86 -4.81
CA ASN A 75 7.71 -9.95 -5.82
C ASN A 75 8.81 -8.86 -5.68
N ALA A 76 9.02 -8.34 -4.48
CA ALA A 76 10.09 -7.39 -4.21
C ALA A 76 11.45 -8.07 -3.94
N HIS A 77 11.46 -9.29 -3.42
CA HIS A 77 12.65 -9.99 -2.96
C HIS A 77 13.75 -10.09 -4.01
N GLU A 78 13.38 -10.48 -5.24
CA GLU A 78 14.38 -10.75 -6.29
C GLU A 78 15.17 -9.51 -6.69
N PHE A 79 14.52 -8.34 -6.81
CA PHE A 79 15.25 -7.11 -7.13
C PHE A 79 16.08 -6.64 -5.92
N ILE A 80 15.56 -6.80 -4.69
CA ILE A 80 16.30 -6.43 -3.48
C ILE A 80 17.61 -7.22 -3.40
N MET A 81 17.57 -8.53 -3.64
CA MET A 81 18.76 -9.39 -3.62
C MET A 81 19.78 -9.10 -4.73
N LYS A 82 19.39 -8.36 -5.76
CA LYS A 82 20.31 -7.89 -6.83
C LYS A 82 21.03 -6.60 -6.46
N LEU A 83 20.61 -5.92 -5.40
CA LEU A 83 21.30 -4.74 -4.90
C LEU A 83 22.55 -5.16 -4.11
N GLU A 84 23.58 -4.33 -4.13
CA GLU A 84 24.88 -4.60 -3.52
C GLU A 84 24.78 -5.04 -2.04
N ASN A 85 23.93 -4.39 -1.26
CA ASN A 85 23.70 -4.67 0.16
C ASN A 85 22.35 -5.34 0.44
N GLY A 86 21.66 -5.85 -0.58
CA GLY A 86 20.38 -6.52 -0.41
C GLY A 86 19.38 -5.68 0.41
N TYR A 87 18.84 -6.26 1.47
CA TYR A 87 17.89 -5.58 2.38
C TYR A 87 18.52 -4.45 3.19
N ASP A 88 19.83 -4.47 3.39
CA ASP A 88 20.58 -3.41 4.11
C ASP A 88 20.92 -2.23 3.20
N THR A 89 20.47 -2.26 1.94
CA THR A 89 20.63 -1.13 1.03
C THR A 89 19.91 0.09 1.56
N GLU A 90 20.68 1.16 1.80
CA GLU A 90 20.12 2.46 2.18
C GLU A 90 19.38 3.10 1.02
N VAL A 91 18.15 3.49 1.27
CA VAL A 91 17.33 4.31 0.38
C VAL A 91 17.47 5.76 0.82
N ASN A 92 18.08 6.59 -0.05
CA ASN A 92 18.18 8.02 0.19
C ASN A 92 16.80 8.68 0.24
N GLU A 93 16.76 9.98 0.55
CA GLU A 93 15.51 10.75 0.56
C GLU A 93 14.59 10.38 -0.60
N ARG A 94 13.36 10.02 -0.27
CA ARG A 94 12.30 9.60 -1.20
C ARG A 94 12.65 8.38 -2.07
N GLY A 95 13.67 7.58 -1.68
CA GLY A 95 14.03 6.37 -2.43
C GLY A 95 14.68 6.64 -3.79
N SER A 96 15.45 7.73 -3.93
CA SER A 96 16.04 8.17 -5.20
C SER A 96 16.95 7.12 -5.88
N ARG A 97 17.43 6.11 -5.16
CA ARG A 97 18.21 4.98 -5.69
C ARG A 97 17.36 3.88 -6.32
N LEU A 98 16.04 3.89 -6.11
CA LEU A 98 15.14 2.87 -6.62
C LEU A 98 14.27 3.44 -7.76
N SER A 99 13.95 2.61 -8.74
CA SER A 99 12.95 2.97 -9.75
C SER A 99 11.58 3.17 -9.10
N LEU A 100 10.66 3.85 -9.80
CA LEU A 100 9.30 4.05 -9.30
C LEU A 100 8.60 2.73 -8.94
N GLY A 101 8.69 1.72 -9.81
CA GLY A 101 8.11 0.41 -9.55
C GLY A 101 8.76 -0.32 -8.38
N GLN A 102 10.09 -0.23 -8.23
CA GLN A 102 10.79 -0.80 -7.06
C GLN A 102 10.33 -0.14 -5.75
N ARG A 103 10.16 1.19 -5.74
CA ARG A 103 9.60 1.90 -4.57
C ARG A 103 8.18 1.41 -4.25
N GLN A 104 7.35 1.23 -5.28
CA GLN A 104 5.99 0.70 -5.10
C GLN A 104 6.02 -0.71 -4.49
N LEU A 105 6.86 -1.61 -5.00
CA LEU A 105 6.98 -2.98 -4.45
C LEU A 105 7.44 -2.98 -2.98
N VAL A 106 8.37 -2.11 -2.59
CA VAL A 106 8.78 -1.94 -1.17
C VAL A 106 7.60 -1.46 -0.33
N SER A 107 6.85 -0.48 -0.82
CA SER A 107 5.64 0.02 -0.13
C SER A 107 4.55 -1.05 -0.03
N PHE A 108 4.39 -1.90 -1.04
CA PHE A 108 3.47 -3.05 -1.00
C PHE A 108 3.87 -4.06 0.06
N ALA A 109 5.17 -4.37 0.18
CA ALA A 109 5.66 -5.24 1.25
C ALA A 109 5.38 -4.64 2.64
N ARG A 110 5.59 -3.33 2.82
CA ARG A 110 5.23 -2.60 4.04
C ARG A 110 3.74 -2.73 4.37
N ALA A 111 2.87 -2.48 3.39
CA ALA A 111 1.43 -2.57 3.56
C ALA A 111 0.95 -4.00 3.85
N LEU A 112 1.55 -5.00 3.18
CA LEU A 112 1.24 -6.40 3.42
C LEU A 112 1.64 -6.84 4.84
N LEU A 113 2.80 -6.39 5.32
CA LEU A 113 3.30 -6.67 6.65
C LEU A 113 2.41 -6.05 7.75
N ALA A 114 1.89 -4.84 7.51
CA ALA A 114 0.93 -4.17 8.38
C ALA A 114 -0.42 -4.92 8.46
N ASN A 115 -0.72 -5.73 7.45
CA ASN A 115 -1.94 -6.56 7.35
C ASN A 115 -3.26 -5.80 7.66
N PRO A 116 -3.55 -4.67 7.01
CA PRO A 116 -4.75 -3.89 7.25
C PRO A 116 -5.99 -4.64 6.76
N ARG A 117 -7.16 -4.36 7.35
CA ARG A 117 -8.46 -4.89 6.90
C ARG A 117 -9.07 -4.05 5.78
N ILE A 118 -8.80 -2.75 5.79
CA ILE A 118 -9.24 -1.79 4.77
C ILE A 118 -8.00 -1.31 4.04
N LEU A 119 -8.01 -1.40 2.71
CA LEU A 119 -6.91 -0.96 1.87
C LEU A 119 -7.39 0.14 0.92
N ILE A 120 -6.65 1.23 0.87
CA ILE A 120 -6.88 2.33 -0.07
C ILE A 120 -5.66 2.42 -0.98
N LEU A 121 -5.89 2.22 -2.28
CA LEU A 121 -4.87 2.31 -3.32
C LEU A 121 -5.19 3.50 -4.23
N ASP A 122 -4.29 4.47 -4.26
CA ASP A 122 -4.32 5.54 -5.26
C ASP A 122 -3.30 5.19 -6.35
N GLU A 123 -3.80 4.62 -7.45
CA GLU A 123 -2.97 4.03 -8.49
C GLU A 123 -2.55 5.08 -9.51
N ALA A 124 -1.26 5.39 -9.57
CA ALA A 124 -0.65 6.03 -10.72
C ALA A 124 0.61 5.28 -11.13
N THR A 125 0.46 4.45 -12.12
CA THR A 125 1.54 3.62 -12.70
C THR A 125 2.05 4.21 -14.03
N SER A 126 1.94 5.52 -14.24
CA SER A 126 2.56 6.18 -15.39
C SER A 126 4.09 6.12 -15.26
N ASN A 127 4.78 5.72 -16.35
CA ASN A 127 6.25 5.67 -16.46
C ASN A 127 6.96 4.50 -15.74
N ILE A 128 6.35 3.32 -15.66
CA ILE A 128 7.01 2.08 -15.24
C ILE A 128 7.26 1.22 -16.48
N ASP A 129 8.42 0.57 -16.56
CA ASP A 129 8.70 -0.40 -17.63
C ASP A 129 7.75 -1.62 -17.54
N THR A 130 7.50 -2.27 -18.67
CA THR A 130 6.50 -3.33 -18.79
C THR A 130 6.77 -4.53 -17.85
N GLN A 131 8.04 -4.89 -17.61
CA GLN A 131 8.37 -6.01 -16.73
C GLN A 131 8.04 -5.67 -15.26
N THR A 132 8.46 -4.51 -14.80
CA THR A 132 8.18 -4.04 -13.44
C THR A 132 6.67 -3.80 -13.25
N GLU A 133 5.97 -3.32 -14.28
CA GLU A 133 4.52 -3.17 -14.26
C GLU A 133 3.79 -4.48 -13.96
N MET A 134 4.20 -5.58 -14.61
CA MET A 134 3.60 -6.90 -14.33
C MET A 134 3.84 -7.35 -12.88
N LEU A 135 5.00 -7.05 -12.31
CA LEU A 135 5.30 -7.36 -10.91
C LEU A 135 4.45 -6.52 -9.96
N VAL A 136 4.30 -5.24 -10.26
CA VAL A 136 3.45 -4.30 -9.50
C VAL A 136 1.99 -4.78 -9.52
N GLN A 137 1.47 -5.15 -10.69
CA GLN A 137 0.10 -5.66 -10.83
C GLN A 137 -0.12 -6.93 -9.99
N LYS A 138 0.77 -7.90 -10.05
CA LYS A 138 0.72 -9.10 -9.20
C LYS A 138 0.82 -8.76 -7.71
N GLY A 139 1.59 -7.74 -7.34
CA GLY A 139 1.67 -7.23 -5.97
C GLY A 139 0.34 -6.66 -5.49
N ILE A 140 -0.36 -5.88 -6.33
CA ILE A 140 -1.70 -5.33 -6.04
C ILE A 140 -2.71 -6.47 -5.82
N GLU A 141 -2.74 -7.48 -6.69
CA GLU A 141 -3.64 -8.64 -6.56
C GLU A 141 -3.45 -9.35 -5.20
N LYS A 142 -2.20 -9.49 -4.75
CA LYS A 142 -1.89 -10.06 -3.43
C LYS A 142 -2.36 -9.19 -2.28
N LEU A 143 -2.22 -7.86 -2.42
CA LEU A 143 -2.64 -6.90 -1.40
C LEU A 143 -4.16 -6.84 -1.25
N ILE A 144 -4.91 -6.88 -2.34
CA ILE A 144 -6.37 -6.77 -2.35
C ILE A 144 -7.03 -8.01 -1.74
N LYS A 145 -6.45 -9.18 -1.93
CA LYS A 145 -7.06 -10.46 -1.56
C LYS A 145 -7.43 -10.54 -0.08
N GLY A 146 -8.72 -10.77 0.20
CA GLY A 146 -9.25 -10.94 1.54
C GLY A 146 -9.42 -9.65 2.34
N ARG A 147 -9.46 -8.49 1.66
CA ARG A 147 -9.61 -7.16 2.28
C ARG A 147 -10.70 -6.36 1.59
N THR A 148 -11.29 -5.43 2.33
CA THR A 148 -12.10 -4.37 1.72
C THR A 148 -11.18 -3.34 1.10
N SER A 149 -11.18 -3.26 -0.24
CA SER A 149 -10.23 -2.42 -0.97
C SER A 149 -10.93 -1.33 -1.77
N PHE A 150 -10.45 -0.10 -1.63
CA PHE A 150 -10.84 1.05 -2.43
C PHE A 150 -9.70 1.37 -3.38
N VAL A 151 -9.92 1.23 -4.68
CA VAL A 151 -8.91 1.49 -5.69
C VAL A 151 -9.33 2.68 -6.55
N ILE A 152 -8.51 3.73 -6.56
CA ILE A 152 -8.65 4.80 -7.55
C ILE A 152 -7.87 4.36 -8.77
N ALA A 153 -8.59 3.79 -9.74
CA ALA A 153 -7.97 3.17 -10.89
C ALA A 153 -7.86 4.15 -12.05
N HIS A 154 -6.68 4.20 -12.62
CA HIS A 154 -6.39 4.89 -13.88
C HIS A 154 -6.25 3.91 -15.06
N ARG A 155 -6.35 2.60 -14.80
CA ARG A 155 -6.22 1.53 -15.79
C ARG A 155 -7.41 0.57 -15.79
N LEU A 156 -7.81 0.15 -16.97
CA LEU A 156 -8.89 -0.83 -17.15
C LEU A 156 -8.57 -2.19 -16.54
N SER A 157 -7.28 -2.60 -16.54
CA SER A 157 -6.85 -3.88 -15.95
C SER A 157 -7.15 -3.97 -14.45
N THR A 158 -7.02 -2.86 -13.73
CA THR A 158 -7.29 -2.79 -12.29
C THR A 158 -8.78 -2.83 -11.96
N ILE A 159 -9.63 -2.33 -12.87
CA ILE A 159 -11.09 -2.26 -12.67
C ILE A 159 -11.78 -3.57 -13.00
N ARG A 160 -11.18 -4.39 -13.86
CA ARG A 160 -11.85 -5.58 -14.44
C ARG A 160 -12.29 -6.59 -13.37
N ASP A 161 -11.53 -6.72 -12.31
CA ASP A 161 -11.75 -7.72 -11.26
C ASP A 161 -12.34 -7.10 -9.97
N CYS A 162 -12.90 -5.88 -10.06
CA CYS A 162 -13.58 -5.23 -8.94
C CYS A 162 -15.02 -5.72 -8.80
N ASP A 163 -15.48 -5.88 -7.55
CA ASP A 163 -16.88 -6.25 -7.26
C ASP A 163 -17.84 -5.10 -7.61
N ASN A 164 -17.42 -3.85 -7.42
CA ASN A 164 -18.22 -2.65 -7.69
C ASN A 164 -17.37 -1.55 -8.32
N ILE A 165 -17.94 -0.84 -9.27
CA ILE A 165 -17.32 0.33 -9.93
C ILE A 165 -18.21 1.54 -9.65
N LEU A 166 -17.62 2.56 -9.03
CA LEU A 166 -18.26 3.85 -8.80
C LEU A 166 -17.71 4.87 -9.80
N VAL A 167 -18.58 5.47 -10.58
CA VAL A 167 -18.24 6.57 -11.49
C VAL A 167 -18.70 7.87 -10.83
N ILE A 168 -17.76 8.80 -10.60
CA ILE A 168 -17.98 10.06 -9.85
C ILE A 168 -17.67 11.23 -10.74
#